data_02f274d1f120a4793de88da93669f82b
#
_entry.id   02f274d1f120a4793de88da93669f82b
#
_cell.length_a   1.000
_cell.length_b   1.000
_cell.length_c   1.000
_cell.angle_alpha   90.00
_cell.angle_beta   90.00
_cell.angle_gamma   90.00
#
_symmetry.space_group_name_H-M   'P 1'
#
loop_
_entity.id
_entity.type
_entity.pdbx_description
1 polymer ?
#
loop_
_entity_poly.entity_id
_entity_poly.type
_entity_poly.pdbx_seq_one_letter_code
_entity_poly.pdbx_strand_id
1 'polypeptide(L)'
;MLTSGFLFSGSRSLFLEGLKNSFLDYRAVEVDGYLRENIKLWDKRSDITTEVNQKGAFVPEDKVEAFISLFSSFVGTLDTVVLSGRVPEGVRRDIYRILIERANEKGVKCILDGEGDLLLSGLEARPFLIKPNEYEFISAFAPKDGSLEEIAKRAKEIVRSGMTTMVSVTLGRRGALLTD
;
A
#
# COMPACT_ATOMS: atom_id res chain seq x y z
N MET A 1 -2.17 -2.07 -18.01
CA MET A 1 -1.75 -1.91 -16.60
C MET A 1 -1.47 -3.28 -16.01
N LEU A 2 -0.42 -3.44 -15.20
CA LEU A 2 -0.03 -4.70 -14.57
C LEU A 2 -0.36 -4.66 -13.07
N THR A 3 -1.00 -5.69 -12.54
CA THR A 3 -1.17 -5.92 -11.09
C THR A 3 -0.26 -7.05 -10.63
N SER A 4 0.27 -6.98 -9.41
CA SER A 4 1.15 -7.99 -8.87
C SER A 4 0.94 -8.17 -7.36
N GLY A 5 1.09 -9.40 -6.87
CA GLY A 5 0.90 -9.72 -5.45
C GLY A 5 0.86 -11.21 -5.19
N PHE A 6 0.29 -11.58 -4.05
CA PHE A 6 0.03 -12.98 -3.71
C PHE A 6 -1.37 -13.39 -4.19
N LEU A 7 -1.45 -14.52 -4.87
CA LEU A 7 -2.70 -15.11 -5.35
C LEU A 7 -3.01 -16.37 -4.52
N PHE A 8 -4.02 -16.29 -3.69
CA PHE A 8 -4.42 -17.41 -2.85
C PHE A 8 -5.21 -18.45 -3.65
N SER A 9 -4.78 -19.72 -3.57
CA SER A 9 -5.32 -20.85 -4.35
C SER A 9 -6.83 -20.99 -4.20
N GLY A 10 -7.36 -20.86 -2.98
CA GLY A 10 -8.80 -20.93 -2.69
C GLY A 10 -9.63 -19.75 -3.22
N SER A 11 -9.01 -18.64 -3.60
CA SER A 11 -9.69 -17.44 -4.15
C SER A 11 -9.31 -17.19 -5.62
N ARG A 12 -8.55 -18.10 -6.25
CA ARG A 12 -8.01 -17.92 -7.59
C ARG A 12 -9.09 -17.75 -8.66
N SER A 13 -10.15 -18.55 -8.62
CA SER A 13 -11.25 -18.48 -9.59
C SER A 13 -11.96 -17.13 -9.55
N LEU A 14 -12.25 -16.62 -8.34
CA LEU A 14 -12.88 -15.31 -8.14
C LEU A 14 -12.00 -14.17 -8.69
N PHE A 15 -10.69 -14.23 -8.43
CA PHE A 15 -9.74 -13.24 -8.95
C PHE A 15 -9.69 -13.25 -10.48
N LEU A 16 -9.55 -14.44 -11.09
CA LEU A 16 -9.49 -14.58 -12.55
C LEU A 16 -10.80 -14.18 -13.23
N GLU A 17 -11.94 -14.44 -12.60
CA GLU A 17 -13.24 -13.97 -13.10
C GLU A 17 -13.34 -12.45 -13.10
N GLY A 18 -12.87 -11.79 -12.04
CA GLY A 18 -12.80 -10.33 -11.98
C GLY A 18 -11.88 -9.72 -13.05
N LEU A 19 -10.86 -10.44 -13.50
CA LEU A 19 -9.95 -9.97 -14.55
C LEU A 19 -10.49 -10.15 -15.98
N LYS A 20 -11.43 -11.06 -16.23
CA LYS A 20 -11.92 -11.39 -17.59
C LYS A 20 -12.40 -10.18 -18.40
N ASN A 21 -12.95 -9.16 -17.73
CA ASN A 21 -13.48 -7.95 -18.35
C ASN A 21 -12.61 -6.71 -18.07
N SER A 22 -11.38 -6.90 -17.61
CA SER A 22 -10.46 -5.83 -17.30
C SER A 22 -9.30 -5.81 -18.30
N PHE A 23 -8.73 -4.61 -18.55
CA PHE A 23 -7.48 -4.46 -19.30
C PHE A 23 -6.25 -4.63 -18.41
N LEU A 24 -6.34 -5.52 -17.41
CA LEU A 24 -5.29 -5.77 -16.43
C LEU A 24 -4.56 -7.07 -16.74
N ASP A 25 -3.25 -6.98 -16.91
CA ASP A 25 -2.38 -8.13 -16.81
C ASP A 25 -2.06 -8.40 -15.32
N TYR A 26 -1.68 -9.62 -14.99
CA TYR A 26 -1.25 -9.93 -13.64
C TYR A 26 0.02 -10.79 -13.61
N ARG A 27 0.81 -10.60 -12.58
CA ARG A 27 1.93 -11.46 -12.20
C ARG A 27 1.84 -11.71 -10.70
N ALA A 28 1.68 -12.95 -10.29
CA ALA A 28 1.43 -13.27 -8.90
C ALA A 28 2.22 -14.50 -8.46
N VAL A 29 2.52 -14.58 -7.18
CA VAL A 29 3.02 -15.79 -6.53
C VAL A 29 1.83 -16.50 -5.92
N GLU A 30 1.62 -17.77 -6.29
CA GLU A 30 0.55 -18.59 -5.72
C GLU A 30 0.91 -19.03 -4.31
N VAL A 31 -0.07 -18.88 -3.41
CA VAL A 31 0.01 -19.24 -1.99
C VAL A 31 -1.23 -20.05 -1.63
N ASP A 32 -1.06 -21.09 -0.82
CA ASP A 32 -2.18 -21.88 -0.37
C ASP A 32 -3.04 -21.12 0.64
N GLY A 33 -4.37 -21.32 0.53
CA GLY A 33 -5.34 -20.71 1.43
C GLY A 33 -6.33 -19.78 0.72
N TYR A 34 -6.98 -18.93 1.51
CA TYR A 34 -8.04 -18.02 1.05
C TYR A 34 -7.65 -16.57 1.32
N LEU A 35 -8.08 -15.70 0.41
CA LEU A 35 -8.04 -14.26 0.65
C LEU A 35 -8.94 -13.94 1.84
N ARG A 36 -8.50 -13.00 2.69
CA ARG A 36 -9.33 -12.54 3.81
C ARG A 36 -10.61 -11.89 3.30
N GLU A 37 -11.70 -12.13 3.98
CA GLU A 37 -12.97 -11.45 3.78
C GLU A 37 -13.22 -10.46 4.92
N ASN A 38 -13.66 -9.27 4.57
CA ASN A 38 -14.08 -8.25 5.51
C ASN A 38 -15.56 -7.98 5.28
N ILE A 39 -16.38 -8.23 6.30
CA ILE A 39 -17.84 -8.02 6.24
C ILE A 39 -18.15 -6.73 6.99
N LYS A 40 -18.84 -5.80 6.33
CA LYS A 40 -19.37 -4.58 6.94
C LYS A 40 -20.88 -4.70 7.08
N LEU A 41 -21.35 -4.70 8.31
CA LEU A 41 -22.77 -4.68 8.66
C LEU A 41 -23.18 -3.25 9.01
N TRP A 42 -24.01 -2.64 8.19
CA TRP A 42 -24.52 -1.30 8.45
C TRP A 42 -25.95 -1.37 8.97
N ASP A 43 -26.15 -0.94 10.22
CA ASP A 43 -27.49 -0.73 10.78
C ASP A 43 -28.01 0.66 10.39
N LYS A 44 -28.96 0.69 9.48
CA LYS A 44 -29.57 1.92 8.99
C LYS A 44 -30.35 2.72 10.05
N ARG A 45 -30.77 2.08 11.16
CA ARG A 45 -31.55 2.75 12.21
C ARG A 45 -30.67 3.53 13.15
N SER A 46 -29.54 2.96 13.54
CA SER A 46 -28.58 3.57 14.48
C SER A 46 -27.43 4.28 13.79
N ASP A 47 -27.30 4.15 12.44
CA ASP A 47 -26.16 4.61 11.63
C ASP A 47 -24.81 4.04 12.12
N ILE A 48 -24.85 2.81 12.68
CA ILE A 48 -23.67 2.13 13.19
C ILE A 48 -23.19 1.11 12.16
N THR A 49 -21.89 1.12 11.89
CA THR A 49 -21.22 0.08 11.09
C THR A 49 -20.44 -0.85 12.01
N THR A 50 -20.73 -2.15 11.92
CA THR A 50 -19.93 -3.21 12.57
C THR A 50 -19.06 -3.88 11.51
N GLU A 51 -17.78 -4.01 11.78
CA GLU A 51 -16.84 -4.68 10.87
C GLU A 51 -16.43 -6.04 11.46
N VAL A 52 -16.57 -7.10 10.67
CA VAL A 52 -16.06 -8.43 10.96
C VAL A 52 -14.91 -8.70 10.00
N ASN A 53 -13.69 -8.59 10.52
CA ASN A 53 -12.47 -8.71 9.74
C ASN A 53 -11.85 -10.10 9.98
N GLN A 54 -11.77 -10.92 8.92
CA GLN A 54 -11.06 -12.19 8.98
C GLN A 54 -9.54 -11.98 8.90
N LYS A 55 -8.81 -12.91 9.54
CA LYS A 55 -7.38 -13.09 9.23
C LYS A 55 -7.28 -13.78 7.87
N GLY A 56 -6.44 -13.28 6.98
CA GLY A 56 -6.12 -13.97 5.74
C GLY A 56 -5.21 -15.19 5.97
N ALA A 57 -4.93 -15.93 4.91
CA ALA A 57 -3.96 -17.00 4.96
C ALA A 57 -2.53 -16.45 5.21
N PHE A 58 -1.72 -17.27 5.88
CA PHE A 58 -0.31 -16.99 6.12
C PHE A 58 0.51 -17.16 4.84
N VAL A 59 1.45 -16.26 4.59
CA VAL A 59 2.39 -16.33 3.46
C VAL A 59 3.75 -16.81 3.98
N PRO A 60 4.22 -18.00 3.58
CA PRO A 60 5.54 -18.51 3.94
C PRO A 60 6.67 -17.62 3.38
N GLU A 61 7.82 -17.64 4.06
CA GLU A 61 8.97 -16.80 3.71
C GLU A 61 9.50 -17.05 2.29
N ASP A 62 9.52 -18.32 1.86
CA ASP A 62 9.91 -18.69 0.49
C ASP A 62 9.01 -18.05 -0.57
N LYS A 63 7.72 -17.86 -0.28
CA LYS A 63 6.78 -17.16 -1.15
C LYS A 63 7.01 -15.65 -1.15
N VAL A 64 7.41 -15.08 -0.01
CA VAL A 64 7.81 -13.66 0.07
C VAL A 64 9.05 -13.41 -0.79
N GLU A 65 10.07 -14.25 -0.66
CA GLU A 65 11.29 -14.14 -1.46
C GLU A 65 11.01 -14.38 -2.97
N ALA A 66 10.15 -15.34 -3.29
CA ALA A 66 9.70 -15.56 -4.66
C ALA A 66 8.99 -14.32 -5.23
N PHE A 67 8.19 -13.61 -4.42
CA PHE A 67 7.54 -12.38 -4.84
C PHE A 67 8.52 -11.23 -5.06
N ILE A 68 9.51 -11.05 -4.19
CA ILE A 68 10.57 -10.05 -4.36
C ILE A 68 11.35 -10.32 -5.66
N SER A 69 11.69 -11.58 -5.91
CA SER A 69 12.38 -12.00 -7.13
C SER A 69 11.53 -11.76 -8.38
N LEU A 70 10.24 -12.12 -8.35
CA LEU A 70 9.30 -11.88 -9.43
C LEU A 70 9.19 -10.37 -9.72
N PHE A 71 8.97 -9.55 -8.70
CA PHE A 71 8.89 -8.09 -8.82
C PHE A 71 10.17 -7.51 -9.46
N SER A 72 11.33 -7.92 -8.97
CA SER A 72 12.62 -7.48 -9.49
C SER A 72 12.83 -7.82 -10.97
N SER A 73 12.21 -8.91 -11.46
CA SER A 73 12.33 -9.34 -12.85
C SER A 73 11.62 -8.44 -13.86
N PHE A 74 10.61 -7.68 -13.42
CA PHE A 74 9.82 -6.87 -14.35
C PHE A 74 9.76 -5.37 -13.99
N VAL A 75 10.12 -4.98 -12.77
CA VAL A 75 9.96 -3.60 -12.32
C VAL A 75 10.63 -2.58 -13.25
N GLY A 76 11.80 -2.90 -13.80
CA GLY A 76 12.51 -2.02 -14.73
C GLY A 76 11.84 -1.80 -16.09
N THR A 77 10.72 -2.49 -16.37
CA THR A 77 9.92 -2.27 -17.59
C THR A 77 8.75 -1.31 -17.36
N LEU A 78 8.61 -0.77 -16.15
CA LEU A 78 7.50 0.08 -15.75
C LEU A 78 7.95 1.53 -15.63
N ASP A 79 7.03 2.46 -15.85
CA ASP A 79 7.25 3.90 -15.60
C ASP A 79 7.02 4.25 -14.13
N THR A 80 6.03 3.62 -13.52
CA THR A 80 5.59 3.91 -12.15
C THR A 80 5.04 2.66 -11.49
N VAL A 81 5.31 2.51 -10.21
CA VAL A 81 4.75 1.46 -9.34
C VAL A 81 3.94 2.11 -8.23
N VAL A 82 2.76 1.55 -7.95
CA VAL A 82 1.95 1.89 -6.78
C VAL A 82 1.98 0.72 -5.82
N LEU A 83 2.52 0.94 -4.62
CA LEU A 83 2.52 -0.03 -3.52
C LEU A 83 1.39 0.36 -2.57
N SER A 84 0.37 -0.48 -2.48
CA SER A 84 -0.85 -0.15 -1.72
C SER A 84 -1.40 -1.36 -0.98
N GLY A 85 -2.06 -1.08 0.13
CA GLY A 85 -2.80 -2.05 0.92
C GLY A 85 -2.03 -2.62 2.10
N ARG A 86 -2.71 -3.53 2.80
CA ARG A 86 -2.15 -4.29 3.92
C ARG A 86 -1.49 -5.56 3.41
N VAL A 87 -0.41 -5.95 4.06
CA VAL A 87 0.27 -7.21 3.76
C VAL A 87 -0.32 -8.35 4.59
N PRO A 88 -0.38 -9.58 4.04
CA PRO A 88 -0.81 -10.77 4.79
C PRO A 88 0.11 -11.11 5.95
N GLU A 89 -0.38 -11.94 6.87
CA GLU A 89 0.45 -12.52 7.94
C GLU A 89 1.58 -13.37 7.32
N GLY A 90 2.78 -13.27 7.89
CA GLY A 90 4.00 -13.90 7.36
C GLY A 90 4.81 -12.99 6.44
N VAL A 91 4.22 -11.97 5.85
CA VAL A 91 4.97 -10.99 5.07
C VAL A 91 5.66 -10.00 6.01
N ARG A 92 6.94 -9.81 5.78
CA ARG A 92 7.80 -8.92 6.59
C ARG A 92 7.34 -7.47 6.53
N ARG A 93 7.48 -6.75 7.63
CA ARG A 93 7.01 -5.36 7.77
C ARG A 93 7.76 -4.35 6.90
N ASP A 94 8.96 -4.67 6.47
CA ASP A 94 9.79 -3.83 5.60
C ASP A 94 9.66 -4.20 4.11
N ILE A 95 8.66 -4.99 3.72
CA ILE A 95 8.50 -5.41 2.32
C ILE A 95 8.42 -4.21 1.36
N TYR A 96 7.68 -3.16 1.72
CA TYR A 96 7.55 -1.98 0.86
C TYR A 96 8.87 -1.24 0.71
N ARG A 97 9.69 -1.16 1.76
CA ARG A 97 11.05 -0.63 1.64
C ARG A 97 11.86 -1.38 0.60
N ILE A 98 11.87 -2.72 0.68
CA ILE A 98 12.61 -3.56 -0.26
C ILE A 98 12.13 -3.35 -1.71
N LEU A 99 10.81 -3.32 -1.93
CA LEU A 99 10.25 -3.12 -3.27
C LEU A 99 10.58 -1.72 -3.82
N ILE A 100 10.56 -0.68 -2.98
CA ILE A 100 10.95 0.68 -3.36
C ILE A 100 12.43 0.74 -3.70
N GLU A 101 13.30 0.12 -2.92
CA GLU A 101 14.73 0.02 -3.21
C GLU A 101 14.97 -0.61 -4.59
N ARG A 102 14.30 -1.75 -4.89
CA ARG A 102 14.39 -2.41 -6.20
C ARG A 102 13.90 -1.55 -7.36
N ALA A 103 12.85 -0.78 -7.15
CA ALA A 103 12.34 0.13 -8.16
C ALA A 103 13.28 1.32 -8.37
N ASN A 104 13.81 1.91 -7.29
CA ASN A 104 14.75 3.01 -7.34
C ASN A 104 16.06 2.61 -8.06
N GLU A 105 16.58 1.39 -7.85
CA GLU A 105 17.73 0.83 -8.59
C GLU A 105 17.52 0.80 -10.11
N LYS A 106 16.26 0.77 -10.55
CA LYS A 106 15.85 0.77 -11.97
C LYS A 106 15.37 2.13 -12.47
N GLY A 107 15.40 3.17 -11.63
CA GLY A 107 14.91 4.51 -11.97
C GLY A 107 13.38 4.60 -12.06
N VAL A 108 12.64 3.65 -11.50
CA VAL A 108 11.18 3.59 -11.54
C VAL A 108 10.59 4.34 -10.35
N LYS A 109 9.63 5.24 -10.62
CA LYS A 109 8.95 6.02 -9.58
C LYS A 109 8.04 5.15 -8.74
N CYS A 110 8.14 5.25 -7.41
CA CYS A 110 7.25 4.55 -6.49
C CYS A 110 6.29 5.50 -5.79
N ILE A 111 5.02 5.14 -5.81
CA ILE A 111 3.96 5.75 -5.00
C ILE A 111 3.65 4.79 -3.87
N LEU A 112 3.77 5.25 -2.63
CA LEU A 112 3.51 4.44 -1.44
C LEU A 112 2.20 4.88 -0.79
N ASP A 113 1.23 3.97 -0.78
CA ASP A 113 -0.08 4.09 -0.14
C ASP A 113 -0.20 3.02 0.96
N GLY A 114 0.44 3.27 2.07
CA GLY A 114 0.54 2.34 3.20
C GLY A 114 0.25 3.02 4.54
N GLU A 115 0.11 2.22 5.58
CA GLU A 115 -0.15 2.68 6.95
C GLU A 115 0.89 2.11 7.95
N GLY A 116 1.05 2.79 9.09
CA GLY A 116 1.87 2.34 10.22
C GLY A 116 3.32 2.00 9.82
N ASP A 117 3.79 0.82 10.25
CA ASP A 117 5.17 0.38 10.00
C ASP A 117 5.50 0.25 8.52
N LEU A 118 4.52 -0.11 7.68
CA LEU A 118 4.71 -0.22 6.22
C LEU A 118 5.02 1.14 5.59
N LEU A 119 4.33 2.19 6.03
CA LEU A 119 4.57 3.56 5.59
C LEU A 119 5.93 4.06 6.07
N LEU A 120 6.21 3.92 7.36
CA LEU A 120 7.46 4.42 7.96
C LEU A 120 8.69 3.71 7.39
N SER A 121 8.66 2.39 7.33
CA SER A 121 9.75 1.61 6.73
C SER A 121 9.91 1.89 5.23
N GLY A 122 8.81 1.98 4.49
CA GLY A 122 8.84 2.32 3.06
C GLY A 122 9.42 3.71 2.78
N LEU A 123 9.20 4.66 3.67
CA LEU A 123 9.72 6.02 3.57
C LEU A 123 11.26 6.07 3.65
N GLU A 124 11.89 5.14 4.38
CA GLU A 124 13.36 5.02 4.44
C GLU A 124 14.00 4.78 3.06
N ALA A 125 13.28 4.10 2.16
CA ALA A 125 13.71 3.86 0.78
C ALA A 125 13.44 5.03 -0.18
N ARG A 126 12.95 6.15 0.31
CA ARG A 126 12.71 7.39 -0.47
C ARG A 126 11.80 7.16 -1.68
N PRO A 127 10.52 6.81 -1.48
CA PRO A 127 9.55 6.75 -2.57
C PRO A 127 9.40 8.11 -3.24
N PHE A 128 8.93 8.13 -4.49
CA PHE A 128 8.63 9.37 -5.20
C PHE A 128 7.49 10.14 -4.54
N LEU A 129 6.43 9.44 -4.10
CA LEU A 129 5.27 10.02 -3.44
C LEU A 129 4.77 9.09 -2.33
N ILE A 130 4.38 9.67 -1.19
CA ILE A 130 3.57 8.99 -0.17
C ILE A 130 2.15 9.54 -0.17
N LYS A 131 1.14 8.66 0.03
CA LYS A 131 -0.28 9.04 -0.01
C LYS A 131 -1.07 8.52 1.20
N PRO A 132 -0.76 8.92 2.41
CA PRO A 132 -1.56 8.60 3.58
C PRO A 132 -2.90 9.34 3.58
N ASN A 133 -3.91 8.79 4.24
CA ASN A 133 -5.05 9.58 4.67
C ASN A 133 -4.69 10.42 5.91
N GLU A 134 -5.59 11.34 6.30
CA GLU A 134 -5.38 12.24 7.44
C GLU A 134 -5.05 11.49 8.73
N TYR A 135 -5.80 10.43 9.04
CA TYR A 135 -5.59 9.64 10.25
C TYR A 135 -4.22 8.93 10.23
N GLU A 136 -3.88 8.30 9.13
CA GLU A 136 -2.58 7.64 8.93
C GLU A 136 -1.42 8.63 9.03
N PHE A 137 -1.59 9.83 8.43
CA PHE A 137 -0.58 10.88 8.50
C PHE A 137 -0.35 11.37 9.92
N ILE A 138 -1.43 11.68 10.65
CA ILE A 138 -1.34 12.12 12.03
C ILE A 138 -0.72 11.04 12.92
N SER A 139 -1.13 9.80 12.74
CA SER A 139 -0.60 8.67 13.50
C SER A 139 0.88 8.42 13.25
N ALA A 140 1.35 8.55 12.00
CA ALA A 140 2.74 8.27 11.64
C ALA A 140 3.70 9.43 11.94
N PHE A 141 3.26 10.68 11.78
CA PHE A 141 4.16 11.85 11.79
C PHE A 141 3.88 12.86 12.93
N ALA A 142 2.86 12.61 13.75
CA ALA A 142 2.50 13.36 14.95
C ALA A 142 2.58 14.90 14.79
N PRO A 143 1.85 15.52 13.87
CA PRO A 143 1.76 16.97 13.80
C PRO A 143 1.20 17.52 15.13
N LYS A 144 1.56 18.75 15.49
CA LYS A 144 1.34 19.31 16.81
C LYS A 144 -0.11 19.24 17.31
N ASP A 145 -1.08 19.54 16.45
CA ASP A 145 -2.51 19.58 16.83
C ASP A 145 -3.45 18.98 15.77
N GLY A 146 -2.91 18.36 14.71
CA GLY A 146 -3.70 17.77 13.63
C GLY A 146 -4.48 18.78 12.78
N SER A 147 -4.27 20.08 12.95
CA SER A 147 -4.84 21.10 12.07
C SER A 147 -4.29 20.98 10.65
N LEU A 148 -5.01 21.53 9.67
CA LEU A 148 -4.57 21.51 8.28
C LEU A 148 -3.23 22.21 8.10
N GLU A 149 -3.01 23.31 8.83
CA GLU A 149 -1.75 24.03 8.81
C GLU A 149 -0.58 23.19 9.34
N GLU A 150 -0.77 22.48 10.42
CA GLU A 150 0.28 21.63 11.00
C GLU A 150 0.52 20.37 10.14
N ILE A 151 -0.52 19.80 9.52
CA ILE A 151 -0.37 18.72 8.53
C ILE A 151 0.44 19.23 7.35
N ALA A 152 0.10 20.39 6.79
CA ALA A 152 0.80 20.98 5.65
C ALA A 152 2.26 21.30 5.97
N LYS A 153 2.52 21.86 7.16
CA LYS A 153 3.88 22.14 7.63
C LYS A 153 4.69 20.87 7.77
N ARG A 154 4.13 19.85 8.43
CA ARG A 154 4.81 18.57 8.62
C ARG A 154 5.07 17.84 7.28
N ALA A 155 4.13 17.88 6.35
CA ALA A 155 4.31 17.34 5.00
C ALA A 155 5.48 18.03 4.27
N LYS A 156 5.59 19.37 4.35
CA LYS A 156 6.74 20.12 3.79
C LYS A 156 8.07 19.76 4.44
N GLU A 157 8.08 19.54 5.76
CA GLU A 157 9.29 19.10 6.47
C GLU A 157 9.77 17.73 5.96
N ILE A 158 8.85 16.78 5.72
CA ILE A 158 9.16 15.45 5.18
C ILE A 158 9.78 15.57 3.78
N VAL A 159 9.21 16.39 2.90
CA VAL A 159 9.77 16.64 1.56
C VAL A 159 11.16 17.31 1.66
N ARG A 160 11.29 18.36 2.46
CA ARG A 160 12.56 19.06 2.64
C ARG A 160 13.66 18.20 3.24
N SER A 161 13.32 17.19 4.02
CA SER A 161 14.29 16.22 4.56
C SER A 161 14.81 15.24 3.50
N GLY A 162 14.21 15.22 2.28
CA GLY A 162 14.58 14.31 1.21
C GLY A 162 14.10 12.87 1.41
N MET A 163 13.18 12.63 2.35
CA MET A 163 12.58 11.30 2.55
C MET A 163 11.62 10.90 1.42
N THR A 164 11.02 11.87 0.75
CA THR A 164 10.18 11.67 -0.45
C THR A 164 10.22 12.94 -1.29
N THR A 165 9.87 12.83 -2.56
CA THR A 165 9.75 14.02 -3.44
C THR A 165 8.41 14.73 -3.23
N MET A 166 7.34 13.98 -2.92
CA MET A 166 6.00 14.52 -2.79
C MET A 166 5.24 13.85 -1.64
N VAL A 167 4.35 14.61 -1.01
CA VAL A 167 3.40 14.12 -0.01
C VAL A 167 1.99 14.52 -0.44
N SER A 168 1.08 13.54 -0.55
CA SER A 168 -0.35 13.75 -0.76
C SER A 168 -1.13 13.23 0.46
N VAL A 169 -1.80 14.11 1.19
CA VAL A 169 -2.65 13.71 2.33
C VAL A 169 -4.12 13.82 1.92
N THR A 170 -4.86 12.70 1.94
CA THR A 170 -6.30 12.71 1.67
C THR A 170 -7.09 13.09 2.92
N LEU A 171 -8.03 14.03 2.79
CA LEU A 171 -8.76 14.68 3.89
C LEU A 171 -10.27 14.37 3.86
N GLY A 172 -10.65 13.25 3.23
CA GLY A 172 -12.05 12.87 3.04
C GLY A 172 -12.84 13.92 2.26
N ARG A 173 -13.96 14.38 2.81
CA ARG A 173 -14.82 15.40 2.15
C ARG A 173 -14.16 16.77 1.98
N ARG A 174 -13.05 17.02 2.70
CA ARG A 174 -12.28 18.26 2.59
C ARG A 174 -11.28 18.28 1.43
N GLY A 175 -11.24 17.19 0.63
CA GLY A 175 -10.34 17.08 -0.51
C GLY A 175 -9.00 16.46 -0.16
N ALA A 176 -7.91 17.00 -0.69
CA ALA A 176 -6.56 16.53 -0.42
C ALA A 176 -5.56 17.69 -0.39
N LEU A 177 -4.47 17.50 0.32
CA LEU A 177 -3.30 18.37 0.35
C LEU A 177 -2.20 17.68 -0.45
N LEU A 178 -1.55 18.42 -1.32
CA LEU A 178 -0.35 17.98 -2.05
C LEU A 178 0.78 18.97 -1.81
N THR A 179 1.99 18.48 -1.57
CA THR A 179 3.21 19.28 -1.46
C THR A 179 4.38 18.56 -2.13
N ASP A 180 5.28 19.34 -2.70
CA ASP A 180 6.54 18.99 -3.35
C ASP A 180 7.66 19.89 -2.81
#